data_14350b25d2bcf6d0f6425d09cf6e4ce9
#
_entry.id   14350b25d2bcf6d0f6425d09cf6e4ce9
#
_cell.length_a   1.000
_cell.length_b   1.000
_cell.length_c   1.000
_cell.angle_alpha   90.00
_cell.angle_beta   90.00
_cell.angle_gamma   90.00
#
_symmetry.space_group_name_H-M   'P 1'
#
loop_
_entity.id
_entity.type
_entity.pdbx_description
1 polymer ?
#
loop_
_entity_poly.entity_id
_entity_poly.type
_entity_poly.pdbx_seq_one_letter_code
_entity_poly.pdbx_strand_id
1 'polypeptide(L)'
;EHFVSLEKAGLDFAHKDDSVRIQDDLYRHFNGQWLKTAVIPADRATDGAFIKLRIQSEERVREIIENATGSDEATKISNIYASFMAADAVNAKGCSPIAGELSEVDSISSLQDFTSTLSKLEARGLSGIFGTFIYADMKDASTNIMYLQQGAISLPDEAYYREEKYADIRTAFVAHVAKMFDLAGVADGADLAAKVMALETSIASHHWDQVKDRDATLTYNKMDRAQVKALMSAFDWDLYLSAGEIPAVVLDSVIVQQPSFFEGLNSILANF
;
A
#
# COMPACT_ATOMS: atom_id res chain seq x y z
N GLU A 1 -11.39 -35.67 -35.05
CA GLU A 1 -12.04 -34.61 -34.24
C GLU A 1 -11.56 -34.75 -32.81
N HIS A 2 -10.64 -33.85 -32.39
CA HIS A 2 -10.19 -33.80 -31.00
C HIS A 2 -11.23 -33.00 -30.18
N PHE A 3 -12.17 -33.70 -29.56
CA PHE A 3 -12.96 -33.12 -28.49
C PHE A 3 -12.05 -32.86 -27.32
N VAL A 4 -11.69 -31.61 -27.11
CA VAL A 4 -11.10 -31.15 -25.83
C VAL A 4 -12.18 -31.37 -24.77
N SER A 5 -11.91 -32.16 -23.73
CA SER A 5 -12.89 -32.36 -22.66
C SER A 5 -13.21 -30.97 -22.06
N LEU A 6 -14.48 -30.74 -21.72
CA LEU A 6 -14.93 -29.44 -21.17
C LEU A 6 -14.15 -29.00 -19.90
N GLU A 7 -13.67 -29.98 -19.13
CA GLU A 7 -12.75 -29.73 -18.01
C GLU A 7 -11.42 -29.07 -18.46
N LYS A 8 -10.89 -29.48 -19.63
CA LYS A 8 -9.70 -28.82 -20.21
C LYS A 8 -9.98 -27.42 -20.77
N ALA A 9 -11.25 -27.12 -21.08
CA ALA A 9 -11.68 -25.79 -21.50
C ALA A 9 -11.90 -24.81 -20.33
N GLY A 10 -11.71 -25.25 -19.06
CA GLY A 10 -11.92 -24.43 -17.88
C GLY A 10 -13.39 -24.16 -17.54
N LEU A 11 -14.32 -24.91 -18.12
CA LEU A 11 -15.76 -24.80 -17.83
C LEU A 11 -16.18 -25.93 -16.90
N ASP A 12 -16.58 -25.59 -15.68
CA ASP A 12 -17.11 -26.52 -14.70
C ASP A 12 -18.65 -26.48 -14.71
N PHE A 13 -19.27 -27.47 -15.39
CA PHE A 13 -20.73 -27.58 -15.50
C PHE A 13 -21.40 -28.03 -14.19
N ALA A 14 -20.68 -28.51 -13.19
CA ALA A 14 -21.24 -28.78 -11.87
C ALA A 14 -21.71 -27.49 -11.17
N HIS A 15 -21.19 -26.34 -11.55
CA HIS A 15 -21.61 -25.06 -11.07
C HIS A 15 -22.90 -24.50 -11.66
N LYS A 16 -23.38 -25.14 -12.77
CA LYS A 16 -24.54 -24.71 -13.54
C LYS A 16 -25.84 -24.89 -12.77
N ASP A 17 -26.72 -23.91 -12.86
CA ASP A 17 -28.09 -23.97 -12.33
C ASP A 17 -29.10 -23.94 -13.49
N ASP A 18 -29.61 -25.11 -13.88
CA ASP A 18 -30.56 -25.24 -14.95
C ASP A 18 -31.97 -24.67 -14.64
N SER A 19 -32.23 -24.32 -13.37
CA SER A 19 -33.47 -23.63 -12.99
C SER A 19 -33.51 -22.17 -13.39
N VAL A 20 -32.35 -21.58 -13.72
CA VAL A 20 -32.20 -20.17 -14.16
C VAL A 20 -32.03 -20.20 -15.70
N ARG A 21 -32.91 -19.50 -16.42
CA ARG A 21 -32.80 -19.43 -17.88
C ARG A 21 -31.63 -18.54 -18.29
N ILE A 22 -30.89 -18.93 -19.34
CA ILE A 22 -29.72 -18.19 -19.85
C ILE A 22 -30.08 -16.75 -20.18
N GLN A 23 -31.27 -16.50 -20.78
CA GLN A 23 -31.72 -15.19 -21.21
C GLN A 23 -32.05 -14.24 -20.03
N ASP A 24 -32.35 -14.81 -18.84
CA ASP A 24 -32.76 -14.04 -17.68
C ASP A 24 -31.56 -13.66 -16.83
N ASP A 25 -30.62 -14.60 -16.62
CA ASP A 25 -29.38 -14.34 -15.86
C ASP A 25 -28.30 -15.36 -16.27
N LEU A 26 -27.46 -14.95 -17.20
CA LEU A 26 -26.36 -15.79 -17.69
C LEU A 26 -25.38 -16.16 -16.58
N TYR A 27 -25.08 -15.21 -15.67
CA TYR A 27 -24.14 -15.43 -14.58
C TYR A 27 -24.65 -16.50 -13.60
N ARG A 28 -25.89 -16.37 -13.15
CA ARG A 28 -26.50 -17.36 -12.26
C ARG A 28 -26.78 -18.69 -12.95
N HIS A 29 -27.06 -18.68 -14.25
CA HIS A 29 -27.18 -19.94 -15.00
C HIS A 29 -25.90 -20.76 -14.91
N PHE A 30 -24.74 -20.17 -15.14
CA PHE A 30 -23.45 -20.89 -15.14
C PHE A 30 -22.77 -21.01 -13.76
N ASN A 31 -23.16 -20.21 -12.76
CA ASN A 31 -22.54 -20.21 -11.44
C ASN A 31 -23.51 -20.46 -10.29
N GLY A 32 -24.80 -20.72 -10.57
CA GLY A 32 -25.84 -20.74 -9.55
C GLY A 32 -25.67 -21.83 -8.49
N GLN A 33 -25.19 -23.02 -8.84
CA GLN A 33 -24.93 -24.09 -7.86
C GLN A 33 -23.71 -23.75 -6.99
N TRP A 34 -22.63 -23.19 -7.60
CA TRP A 34 -21.49 -22.71 -6.84
C TRP A 34 -21.88 -21.60 -5.85
N LEU A 35 -22.68 -20.62 -6.27
CA LEU A 35 -23.15 -19.53 -5.41
C LEU A 35 -23.93 -20.00 -4.17
N LYS A 36 -24.61 -21.16 -4.26
CA LYS A 36 -25.34 -21.76 -3.13
C LYS A 36 -24.43 -22.37 -2.07
N THR A 37 -23.22 -22.76 -2.44
CA THR A 37 -22.31 -23.54 -1.59
C THR A 37 -20.98 -22.83 -1.32
N ALA A 38 -20.65 -21.78 -2.07
CA ALA A 38 -19.41 -21.07 -1.94
C ALA A 38 -19.32 -20.37 -0.57
N VAL A 39 -18.19 -20.53 0.09
CA VAL A 39 -17.86 -19.83 1.36
C VAL A 39 -16.60 -19.04 1.11
N ILE A 40 -16.67 -17.73 1.30
CA ILE A 40 -15.49 -16.88 1.23
C ILE A 40 -14.56 -17.22 2.40
N PRO A 41 -13.28 -17.59 2.16
CA PRO A 41 -12.34 -17.87 3.21
C PRO A 41 -12.21 -16.67 4.18
N ALA A 42 -12.01 -16.95 5.47
CA ALA A 42 -12.00 -15.91 6.52
C ALA A 42 -10.87 -14.87 6.35
N ASP A 43 -9.80 -15.23 5.63
CA ASP A 43 -8.65 -14.38 5.30
C ASP A 43 -8.77 -13.70 3.93
N ARG A 44 -9.93 -13.81 3.27
CA ARG A 44 -10.19 -13.24 1.93
C ARG A 44 -11.44 -12.38 1.93
N ALA A 45 -11.46 -11.37 1.04
CA ALA A 45 -12.63 -10.51 0.85
C ALA A 45 -13.58 -11.03 -0.24
N THR A 46 -13.11 -11.95 -1.09
CA THR A 46 -13.84 -12.48 -2.24
C THR A 46 -13.47 -13.95 -2.49
N ASP A 47 -14.32 -14.67 -3.24
CA ASP A 47 -14.00 -15.99 -3.76
C ASP A 47 -14.30 -16.04 -5.27
N GLY A 48 -13.75 -17.05 -5.96
CA GLY A 48 -13.92 -17.28 -7.38
C GLY A 48 -12.74 -17.96 -8.03
N ALA A 49 -12.78 -18.14 -9.36
CA ALA A 49 -11.75 -18.86 -10.10
C ALA A 49 -10.35 -18.23 -9.93
N PHE A 50 -10.24 -16.90 -9.97
CA PHE A 50 -8.97 -16.20 -9.80
C PHE A 50 -8.41 -16.34 -8.37
N ILE A 51 -9.28 -16.32 -7.35
CA ILE A 51 -8.86 -16.53 -5.96
C ILE A 51 -8.35 -17.96 -5.76
N LYS A 52 -9.03 -18.96 -6.33
CA LYS A 52 -8.57 -20.36 -6.30
C LYS A 52 -7.19 -20.53 -6.96
N LEU A 53 -6.98 -19.93 -8.13
CA LEU A 53 -5.67 -19.94 -8.81
C LEU A 53 -4.59 -19.26 -7.98
N ARG A 54 -4.92 -18.15 -7.33
CA ARG A 54 -4.00 -17.45 -6.42
C ARG A 54 -3.60 -18.34 -5.24
N ILE A 55 -4.58 -18.97 -4.56
CA ILE A 55 -4.31 -19.89 -3.45
C ILE A 55 -3.42 -21.05 -3.90
N GLN A 56 -3.73 -21.68 -5.03
CA GLN A 56 -2.88 -22.75 -5.58
C GLN A 56 -1.47 -22.28 -5.90
N SER A 57 -1.31 -21.06 -6.40
CA SER A 57 0.01 -20.48 -6.67
C SER A 57 0.78 -20.23 -5.35
N GLU A 58 0.12 -19.69 -4.33
CA GLU A 58 0.69 -19.47 -3.00
C GLU A 58 1.15 -20.81 -2.38
N GLU A 59 0.33 -21.86 -2.45
CA GLU A 59 0.68 -23.21 -1.97
C GLU A 59 1.89 -23.79 -2.71
N ARG A 60 1.94 -23.67 -4.04
CA ARG A 60 3.08 -24.17 -4.84
C ARG A 60 4.36 -23.39 -4.56
N VAL A 61 4.28 -22.07 -4.42
CA VAL A 61 5.44 -21.24 -4.05
C VAL A 61 5.94 -21.62 -2.67
N ARG A 62 5.04 -21.81 -1.71
CA ARG A 62 5.39 -22.30 -0.38
C ARG A 62 6.09 -23.66 -0.43
N GLU A 63 5.56 -24.63 -1.19
CA GLU A 63 6.19 -25.94 -1.38
C GLU A 63 7.60 -25.82 -1.97
N ILE A 64 7.81 -24.94 -2.95
CA ILE A 64 9.13 -24.67 -3.52
C ILE A 64 10.08 -24.10 -2.48
N ILE A 65 9.64 -23.16 -1.66
CA ILE A 65 10.44 -22.52 -0.61
C ILE A 65 10.82 -23.55 0.46
N GLU A 66 9.86 -24.33 0.96
CA GLU A 66 10.07 -25.32 2.02
C GLU A 66 11.00 -26.47 1.57
N ASN A 67 11.04 -26.77 0.27
CA ASN A 67 11.91 -27.79 -0.31
C ASN A 67 13.17 -27.20 -0.99
N ALA A 68 13.44 -25.92 -0.83
CA ALA A 68 14.59 -25.26 -1.46
C ALA A 68 15.91 -25.77 -0.90
N THR A 69 16.65 -26.55 -1.69
CA THR A 69 17.95 -27.13 -1.31
C THR A 69 18.88 -27.23 -2.53
N GLY A 70 20.17 -27.39 -2.31
CA GLY A 70 21.12 -27.79 -3.35
C GLY A 70 21.85 -26.66 -4.08
N SER A 71 21.57 -25.37 -3.78
CA SER A 71 22.37 -24.23 -4.26
C SER A 71 22.50 -23.14 -3.19
N ASP A 72 23.37 -22.16 -3.42
CA ASP A 72 23.52 -21.00 -2.53
C ASP A 72 22.24 -20.15 -2.49
N GLU A 73 21.56 -19.99 -3.63
CA GLU A 73 20.29 -19.27 -3.74
C GLU A 73 19.18 -19.99 -2.97
N ALA A 74 19.07 -21.31 -3.13
CA ALA A 74 18.12 -22.13 -2.40
C ALA A 74 18.35 -22.02 -0.88
N THR A 75 19.59 -22.02 -0.44
CA THR A 75 19.96 -21.83 0.98
C THR A 75 19.54 -20.45 1.49
N LYS A 76 19.74 -19.38 0.72
CA LYS A 76 19.28 -18.02 1.09
C LYS A 76 17.76 -17.96 1.22
N ILE A 77 17.02 -18.53 0.27
CA ILE A 77 15.54 -18.57 0.29
C ILE A 77 15.05 -19.32 1.52
N SER A 78 15.60 -20.52 1.78
CA SER A 78 15.24 -21.34 2.94
C SER A 78 15.55 -20.63 4.26
N ASN A 79 16.71 -19.96 4.38
CA ASN A 79 17.09 -19.24 5.59
C ASN A 79 16.20 -18.02 5.86
N ILE A 80 15.83 -17.25 4.83
CA ILE A 80 14.89 -16.12 4.98
C ILE A 80 13.53 -16.64 5.46
N TYR A 81 13.01 -17.69 4.83
CA TYR A 81 11.73 -18.28 5.23
C TYR A 81 11.78 -18.83 6.67
N ALA A 82 12.82 -19.59 7.01
CA ALA A 82 12.98 -20.13 8.34
C ALA A 82 13.10 -19.02 9.42
N SER A 83 13.81 -17.93 9.11
CA SER A 83 13.93 -16.80 10.03
C SER A 83 12.59 -16.07 10.26
N PHE A 84 11.76 -15.94 9.22
CA PHE A 84 10.41 -15.39 9.32
C PHE A 84 9.48 -16.30 10.13
N MET A 85 9.56 -17.60 9.93
CA MET A 85 8.73 -18.59 10.60
C MET A 85 9.14 -18.89 12.05
N ALA A 86 10.31 -18.41 12.51
CA ALA A 86 10.81 -18.59 13.88
C ALA A 86 10.08 -17.65 14.87
N ALA A 87 8.76 -17.83 15.04
CA ALA A 87 7.88 -16.94 15.80
C ALA A 87 8.39 -16.67 17.22
N ASP A 88 8.86 -17.67 17.94
CA ASP A 88 9.37 -17.52 19.31
C ASP A 88 10.61 -16.62 19.35
N ALA A 89 11.54 -16.78 18.39
CA ALA A 89 12.74 -15.96 18.30
C ALA A 89 12.40 -14.52 17.88
N VAL A 90 11.39 -14.32 17.01
CA VAL A 90 10.90 -13.00 16.61
C VAL A 90 10.23 -12.32 17.79
N ASN A 91 9.33 -13.02 18.50
CA ASN A 91 8.61 -12.48 19.64
C ASN A 91 9.55 -12.11 20.80
N ALA A 92 10.60 -12.91 21.03
CA ALA A 92 11.58 -12.62 22.06
C ALA A 92 12.39 -11.33 21.83
N LYS A 93 12.50 -10.87 20.58
CA LYS A 93 13.17 -9.59 20.24
C LYS A 93 12.32 -8.36 20.57
N GLY A 94 10.98 -8.50 20.60
CA GLY A 94 10.07 -7.35 20.75
C GLY A 94 10.38 -6.26 19.74
N CYS A 95 10.44 -5.01 20.19
CA CYS A 95 10.75 -3.85 19.36
C CYS A 95 12.26 -3.55 19.19
N SER A 96 13.15 -4.38 19.78
CA SER A 96 14.58 -4.12 19.71
C SER A 96 15.17 -3.99 18.30
N PRO A 97 14.65 -4.69 17.25
CA PRO A 97 15.15 -4.54 15.89
C PRO A 97 14.91 -3.17 15.24
N ILE A 98 13.92 -2.43 15.72
CA ILE A 98 13.55 -1.08 15.19
C ILE A 98 13.94 0.05 16.16
N ALA A 99 14.67 -0.25 17.22
CA ALA A 99 15.06 0.75 18.23
C ALA A 99 15.90 1.91 17.64
N GLY A 100 16.69 1.62 16.60
CA GLY A 100 17.46 2.61 15.87
C GLY A 100 16.55 3.62 15.16
N GLU A 101 15.59 3.15 14.41
CA GLU A 101 14.61 3.96 13.69
C GLU A 101 13.74 4.77 14.64
N LEU A 102 13.30 4.20 15.76
CA LEU A 102 12.54 4.90 16.77
C LEU A 102 13.38 6.05 17.38
N SER A 103 14.66 5.81 17.67
CA SER A 103 15.57 6.86 18.17
C SER A 103 15.81 7.97 17.14
N GLU A 104 15.89 7.63 15.83
CA GLU A 104 15.98 8.65 14.77
C GLU A 104 14.72 9.53 14.73
N VAL A 105 13.52 8.93 14.87
CA VAL A 105 12.25 9.67 14.95
C VAL A 105 12.20 10.55 16.20
N ASP A 106 12.61 10.05 17.35
CA ASP A 106 12.62 10.81 18.62
C ASP A 106 13.58 12.01 18.58
N SER A 107 14.56 12.01 17.71
CA SER A 107 15.52 13.11 17.55
C SER A 107 15.01 14.27 16.69
N ILE A 108 13.85 14.13 16.05
CA ILE A 108 13.27 15.17 15.19
C ILE A 108 12.84 16.36 16.04
N SER A 109 13.42 17.54 15.75
CA SER A 109 13.13 18.78 16.45
C SER A 109 12.79 19.96 15.53
N SER A 110 12.92 19.75 14.22
CA SER A 110 12.66 20.75 13.18
C SER A 110 12.10 20.09 11.92
N LEU A 111 11.51 20.90 11.04
CA LEU A 111 11.05 20.42 9.72
C LEU A 111 12.22 19.90 8.86
N GLN A 112 13.43 20.44 9.04
CA GLN A 112 14.63 19.95 8.37
C GLN A 112 15.01 18.55 8.88
N ASP A 113 15.00 18.35 10.20
CA ASP A 113 15.25 17.02 10.78
C ASP A 113 14.20 16.02 10.29
N PHE A 114 12.92 16.43 10.30
CA PHE A 114 11.83 15.63 9.77
C PHE A 114 12.09 15.23 8.30
N THR A 115 12.39 16.19 7.43
CA THR A 115 12.63 15.95 6.00
C THR A 115 13.81 15.01 5.78
N SER A 116 14.91 15.20 6.51
CA SER A 116 16.10 14.34 6.41
C SER A 116 15.82 12.92 6.90
N THR A 117 15.17 12.78 8.07
CA THR A 117 14.85 11.49 8.67
C THR A 117 13.83 10.73 7.81
N LEU A 118 12.79 11.41 7.33
CA LEU A 118 11.81 10.85 6.41
C LEU A 118 12.48 10.20 5.21
N SER A 119 13.34 10.93 4.51
CA SER A 119 14.00 10.44 3.30
C SER A 119 14.90 9.23 3.58
N LYS A 120 15.64 9.23 4.70
CA LYS A 120 16.47 8.10 5.12
C LYS A 120 15.64 6.85 5.45
N LEU A 121 14.48 7.04 6.09
CA LEU A 121 13.56 5.94 6.39
C LEU A 121 12.92 5.37 5.13
N GLU A 122 12.52 6.24 4.19
CA GLU A 122 11.99 5.80 2.89
C GLU A 122 13.03 5.04 2.07
N ALA A 123 14.30 5.45 2.10
CA ALA A 123 15.40 4.72 1.45
C ALA A 123 15.60 3.31 2.04
N ARG A 124 15.15 3.09 3.29
CA ARG A 124 15.15 1.77 3.96
C ARG A 124 13.82 1.00 3.74
N GLY A 125 12.88 1.52 2.96
CA GLY A 125 11.62 0.86 2.59
C GLY A 125 10.42 1.21 3.47
N LEU A 126 10.50 2.23 4.33
CA LEU A 126 9.34 2.71 5.06
C LEU A 126 8.50 3.65 4.17
N SER A 127 7.20 3.73 4.45
CA SER A 127 6.31 4.65 3.72
C SER A 127 6.48 6.08 4.25
N GLY A 128 6.43 7.05 3.33
CA GLY A 128 6.53 8.48 3.66
C GLY A 128 5.19 9.22 3.64
N ILE A 129 5.29 10.54 3.50
CA ILE A 129 4.12 11.43 3.49
C ILE A 129 3.49 11.62 2.12
N PHE A 130 4.05 11.06 1.08
CA PHE A 130 3.51 10.95 -0.27
C PHE A 130 4.13 9.72 -0.94
N GLY A 131 3.49 9.23 -2.01
CA GLY A 131 4.03 8.12 -2.78
C GLY A 131 4.98 8.61 -3.88
N THR A 132 6.05 7.86 -4.11
CA THR A 132 6.97 8.06 -5.22
C THR A 132 7.20 6.76 -5.97
N PHE A 133 7.25 6.81 -7.29
CA PHE A 133 7.66 5.68 -8.12
C PHE A 133 8.18 6.15 -9.47
N ILE A 134 8.96 5.30 -10.12
CA ILE A 134 9.45 5.56 -11.47
C ILE A 134 8.72 4.63 -12.43
N TYR A 135 8.15 5.21 -13.48
CA TYR A 135 7.43 4.48 -14.52
C TYR A 135 7.59 5.17 -15.87
N ALA A 136 7.18 4.51 -16.95
CA ALA A 136 7.14 5.13 -18.26
C ALA A 136 6.22 6.36 -18.27
N ASP A 137 6.67 7.44 -18.91
CA ASP A 137 5.84 8.62 -19.13
C ASP A 137 4.63 8.22 -19.99
N MET A 138 3.41 8.49 -19.53
CA MET A 138 2.17 8.10 -20.23
C MET A 138 2.03 8.75 -21.63
N LYS A 139 2.75 9.83 -21.90
CA LYS A 139 2.78 10.49 -23.22
C LYS A 139 4.05 10.22 -24.01
N ASP A 140 5.07 9.61 -23.40
CA ASP A 140 6.32 9.18 -24.04
C ASP A 140 6.82 7.90 -23.41
N ALA A 141 6.31 6.76 -23.84
CA ALA A 141 6.61 5.44 -23.29
C ALA A 141 8.10 5.02 -23.46
N SER A 142 8.90 5.79 -24.19
CA SER A 142 10.34 5.56 -24.32
C SER A 142 11.17 6.14 -23.16
N THR A 143 10.54 6.99 -22.33
CA THR A 143 11.19 7.72 -21.23
C THR A 143 10.60 7.27 -19.89
N ASN A 144 11.46 6.91 -18.94
CA ASN A 144 11.05 6.73 -17.55
C ASN A 144 11.07 8.07 -16.83
N ILE A 145 10.04 8.32 -16.01
CA ILE A 145 9.86 9.56 -15.27
C ILE A 145 9.41 9.25 -13.85
N MET A 146 9.74 10.12 -12.90
CA MET A 146 9.24 10.02 -11.53
C MET A 146 7.79 10.51 -11.44
N TYR A 147 6.99 9.76 -10.71
CA TYR A 147 5.63 10.13 -10.32
C TYR A 147 5.60 10.48 -8.85
N LEU A 148 4.85 11.53 -8.52
CA LEU A 148 4.47 11.90 -7.17
C LEU A 148 2.97 11.70 -7.02
N GLN A 149 2.55 10.98 -5.98
CA GLN A 149 1.15 10.67 -5.73
C GLN A 149 0.76 10.91 -4.27
N GLN A 150 -0.53 11.12 -4.03
CA GLN A 150 -1.09 11.24 -2.70
C GLN A 150 -0.78 10.01 -1.85
N GLY A 151 -0.63 10.22 -0.52
CA GLY A 151 -0.25 9.18 0.43
C GLY A 151 -0.48 9.61 1.87
N ALA A 152 0.28 9.05 2.79
CA ALA A 152 0.29 9.37 4.22
C ALA A 152 -1.02 9.11 4.97
N ILE A 153 -1.81 8.15 4.51
CA ILE A 153 -2.97 7.65 5.24
C ILE A 153 -2.84 6.13 5.43
N SER A 154 -3.22 5.63 6.58
CA SER A 154 -3.12 4.20 6.94
C SER A 154 -4.37 3.40 6.55
N LEU A 155 -5.54 4.03 6.55
CA LEU A 155 -6.78 3.42 6.07
C LEU A 155 -6.83 3.45 4.54
N PRO A 156 -7.62 2.56 3.88
CA PRO A 156 -7.52 2.29 2.45
C PRO A 156 -7.72 3.48 1.51
N ASP A 157 -8.57 4.45 1.87
CA ASP A 157 -8.79 5.68 1.12
C ASP A 157 -9.41 6.78 1.99
N GLU A 158 -9.59 7.98 1.43
CA GLU A 158 -10.10 9.16 2.12
C GLU A 158 -11.51 8.99 2.69
N ALA A 159 -12.35 8.17 2.05
CA ALA A 159 -13.73 7.95 2.49
C ALA A 159 -13.81 7.28 3.86
N TYR A 160 -12.80 6.48 4.23
CA TYR A 160 -12.70 5.85 5.55
C TYR A 160 -12.59 6.87 6.68
N TYR A 161 -12.06 8.07 6.42
CA TYR A 161 -11.90 9.12 7.41
C TYR A 161 -13.14 9.98 7.59
N ARG A 162 -14.07 10.04 6.60
CA ARG A 162 -15.22 10.94 6.62
C ARG A 162 -16.60 10.26 6.63
N GLU A 163 -16.75 9.07 6.02
CA GLU A 163 -18.05 8.44 5.88
C GLU A 163 -18.45 7.69 7.15
N GLU A 164 -19.73 7.86 7.56
CA GLU A 164 -20.27 7.27 8.80
C GLU A 164 -20.23 5.74 8.80
N LYS A 165 -20.44 5.11 7.64
CA LYS A 165 -20.37 3.64 7.50
C LYS A 165 -19.04 3.02 7.93
N TYR A 166 -17.97 3.83 8.06
CA TYR A 166 -16.63 3.40 8.47
C TYR A 166 -16.28 3.81 9.92
N ALA A 167 -17.23 4.30 10.71
CA ALA A 167 -16.99 4.75 12.09
C ALA A 167 -16.38 3.64 12.97
N ASP A 168 -16.87 2.40 12.87
CA ASP A 168 -16.33 1.27 13.61
C ASP A 168 -14.88 0.95 13.22
N ILE A 169 -14.54 1.10 11.94
CA ILE A 169 -13.17 0.90 11.44
C ILE A 169 -12.25 1.97 12.01
N ARG A 170 -12.67 3.25 12.05
CA ARG A 170 -11.87 4.31 12.69
C ARG A 170 -11.65 4.04 14.17
N THR A 171 -12.66 3.58 14.88
CA THR A 171 -12.55 3.21 16.30
C THR A 171 -11.53 2.08 16.50
N ALA A 172 -11.63 1.03 15.69
CA ALA A 172 -10.70 -0.09 15.74
C ALA A 172 -9.26 0.33 15.36
N PHE A 173 -9.10 1.23 14.39
CA PHE A 173 -7.80 1.76 13.98
C PHE A 173 -7.13 2.55 15.11
N VAL A 174 -7.85 3.46 15.78
CA VAL A 174 -7.32 4.22 16.93
C VAL A 174 -6.88 3.27 18.05
N ALA A 175 -7.69 2.25 18.37
CA ALA A 175 -7.33 1.26 19.37
C ALA A 175 -6.08 0.46 18.97
N HIS A 176 -5.94 0.13 17.68
CA HIS A 176 -4.76 -0.56 17.16
C HIS A 176 -3.50 0.32 17.27
N VAL A 177 -3.57 1.58 16.88
CA VAL A 177 -2.44 2.52 16.97
C VAL A 177 -2.01 2.72 18.42
N ALA A 178 -2.95 2.88 19.35
CA ALA A 178 -2.64 2.95 20.79
C ALA A 178 -1.90 1.69 21.26
N LYS A 179 -2.36 0.51 20.83
CA LYS A 179 -1.68 -0.77 21.15
C LYS A 179 -0.27 -0.85 20.57
N MET A 180 -0.04 -0.31 19.38
CA MET A 180 1.30 -0.28 18.78
C MET A 180 2.25 0.62 19.57
N PHE A 181 1.80 1.78 20.06
CA PHE A 181 2.57 2.64 20.96
C PHE A 181 2.91 1.93 22.27
N ASP A 182 1.96 1.25 22.89
CA ASP A 182 2.20 0.46 24.10
C ASP A 182 3.28 -0.61 23.88
N LEU A 183 3.20 -1.34 22.75
CA LEU A 183 4.17 -2.38 22.39
C LEU A 183 5.57 -1.81 22.13
N ALA A 184 5.65 -0.61 21.61
CA ALA A 184 6.90 0.14 21.41
C ALA A 184 7.44 0.75 22.71
N GLY A 185 6.70 0.68 23.83
CA GLY A 185 7.09 1.30 25.09
C GLY A 185 6.93 2.81 25.12
N VAL A 186 6.15 3.38 24.21
CA VAL A 186 5.87 4.83 24.15
C VAL A 186 4.73 5.16 25.10
N ALA A 187 4.97 6.12 26.00
CA ALA A 187 3.94 6.59 26.93
C ALA A 187 2.81 7.35 26.22
N ASP A 188 1.65 7.43 26.88
CA ASP A 188 0.47 8.16 26.40
C ASP A 188 -0.07 7.69 25.04
N GLY A 189 0.06 6.39 24.75
CA GLY A 189 -0.30 5.77 23.46
C GLY A 189 -1.72 6.10 23.00
N ALA A 190 -2.71 6.19 23.90
CA ALA A 190 -4.08 6.53 23.56
C ALA A 190 -4.23 7.98 23.04
N ASP A 191 -3.57 8.94 23.69
CA ASP A 191 -3.57 10.35 23.28
C ASP A 191 -2.83 10.53 21.95
N LEU A 192 -1.71 9.83 21.79
CA LEU A 192 -0.95 9.82 20.53
C LEU A 192 -1.75 9.20 19.38
N ALA A 193 -2.48 8.13 19.62
CA ALA A 193 -3.35 7.51 18.63
C ALA A 193 -4.46 8.46 18.15
N ALA A 194 -5.04 9.23 19.07
CA ALA A 194 -6.01 10.27 18.71
C ALA A 194 -5.39 11.38 17.85
N LYS A 195 -4.16 11.78 18.14
CA LYS A 195 -3.41 12.77 17.33
C LYS A 195 -3.08 12.21 15.93
N VAL A 196 -2.68 10.93 15.83
CA VAL A 196 -2.46 10.26 14.54
C VAL A 196 -3.74 10.27 13.71
N MET A 197 -4.89 9.86 14.29
CA MET A 197 -6.17 9.89 13.58
C MET A 197 -6.55 11.31 13.13
N ALA A 198 -6.33 12.33 13.96
CA ALA A 198 -6.62 13.72 13.60
C ALA A 198 -5.72 14.22 12.45
N LEU A 199 -4.42 13.89 12.48
CA LEU A 199 -3.47 14.24 11.42
C LEU A 199 -3.84 13.54 10.11
N GLU A 200 -4.06 12.23 10.14
CA GLU A 200 -4.45 11.47 8.94
C GLU A 200 -5.80 11.93 8.39
N THR A 201 -6.77 12.30 9.23
CA THR A 201 -8.03 12.91 8.80
C THR A 201 -7.79 14.24 8.07
N SER A 202 -6.89 15.08 8.59
CA SER A 202 -6.51 16.33 7.93
C SER A 202 -5.85 16.07 6.56
N ILE A 203 -4.94 15.10 6.48
CA ILE A 203 -4.29 14.71 5.23
C ILE A 203 -5.31 14.14 4.24
N ALA A 204 -6.18 13.23 4.71
CA ALA A 204 -7.21 12.59 3.89
C ALA A 204 -8.19 13.61 3.29
N SER A 205 -8.45 14.74 3.97
CA SER A 205 -9.31 15.81 3.46
C SER A 205 -8.77 16.47 2.17
N HIS A 206 -7.49 16.30 1.87
CA HIS A 206 -6.83 16.79 0.66
C HIS A 206 -6.69 15.71 -0.42
N HIS A 207 -6.99 14.45 -0.11
CA HIS A 207 -6.96 13.37 -1.09
C HIS A 207 -8.05 13.54 -2.15
N TRP A 208 -7.75 13.11 -3.35
CA TRP A 208 -8.77 12.89 -4.37
C TRP A 208 -9.48 11.57 -4.08
N ASP A 209 -10.78 11.55 -4.37
CA ASP A 209 -11.55 10.32 -4.35
C ASP A 209 -11.12 9.35 -5.46
N GLN A 210 -11.48 8.08 -5.31
CA GLN A 210 -11.08 7.02 -6.25
C GLN A 210 -11.60 7.23 -7.68
N VAL A 211 -12.69 7.97 -7.90
CA VAL A 211 -13.23 8.22 -9.24
C VAL A 211 -12.38 9.24 -9.95
N LYS A 212 -12.09 10.35 -9.28
CA LYS A 212 -11.23 11.42 -9.79
C LYS A 212 -9.80 10.92 -10.03
N ASP A 213 -9.29 10.08 -9.11
CA ASP A 213 -7.94 9.54 -9.18
C ASP A 213 -7.72 8.58 -10.38
N ARG A 214 -8.78 7.98 -10.91
CA ARG A 214 -8.71 7.12 -12.10
C ARG A 214 -8.71 7.88 -13.42
N ASP A 215 -8.94 9.17 -13.41
CA ASP A 215 -8.93 9.97 -14.64
C ASP A 215 -7.49 10.30 -15.06
N ALA A 216 -7.01 9.58 -16.06
CA ALA A 216 -5.65 9.73 -16.59
C ALA A 216 -5.37 11.11 -17.18
N THR A 217 -6.40 11.91 -17.49
CA THR A 217 -6.22 13.29 -17.97
C THR A 217 -6.00 14.26 -16.82
N LEU A 218 -6.62 14.01 -15.67
CA LEU A 218 -6.46 14.82 -14.47
C LEU A 218 -5.17 14.48 -13.72
N THR A 219 -4.75 13.21 -13.72
CA THR A 219 -3.55 12.73 -13.00
C THR A 219 -2.24 12.92 -13.78
N TYR A 220 -2.28 13.44 -15.00
CA TYR A 220 -1.09 13.75 -15.78
C TYR A 220 -0.71 15.23 -15.68
N ASN A 221 0.04 15.62 -14.66
CA ASN A 221 0.52 16.99 -14.49
C ASN A 221 2.06 16.98 -14.48
N LYS A 222 2.66 17.12 -15.69
CA LYS A 222 4.11 17.15 -15.84
C LYS A 222 4.64 18.50 -15.39
N MET A 223 5.57 18.49 -14.43
CA MET A 223 6.15 19.67 -13.80
C MET A 223 7.67 19.59 -13.83
N ASP A 224 8.29 20.77 -13.89
CA ASP A 224 9.72 20.92 -13.67
C ASP A 224 10.04 21.12 -12.16
N ARG A 225 11.32 21.12 -11.84
CA ARG A 225 11.82 21.28 -10.47
C ARG A 225 11.30 22.57 -9.79
N ALA A 226 11.23 23.67 -10.51
CA ALA A 226 10.79 24.96 -9.95
C ALA A 226 9.30 24.91 -9.61
N GLN A 227 8.51 24.29 -10.46
CA GLN A 227 7.07 24.09 -10.25
C GLN A 227 6.79 23.17 -9.05
N VAL A 228 7.52 22.05 -8.92
CA VAL A 228 7.39 21.15 -7.75
C VAL A 228 7.77 21.86 -6.46
N LYS A 229 8.87 22.60 -6.45
CA LYS A 229 9.29 23.40 -5.29
C LYS A 229 8.30 24.51 -4.92
N ALA A 230 7.68 25.13 -5.90
CA ALA A 230 6.63 26.12 -5.67
C ALA A 230 5.34 25.48 -5.11
N LEU A 231 4.97 24.29 -5.60
CA LEU A 231 3.79 23.56 -5.16
C LEU A 231 3.87 23.15 -3.68
N MET A 232 5.09 22.83 -3.20
CA MET A 232 5.34 22.38 -1.84
C MET A 232 6.55 23.14 -1.25
N SER A 233 6.37 24.45 -1.06
CA SER A 233 7.44 25.39 -0.68
C SER A 233 7.92 25.26 0.78
N ALA A 234 7.10 24.68 1.66
CA ALA A 234 7.50 24.39 3.05
C ALA A 234 8.41 23.16 3.14
N PHE A 235 8.47 22.32 2.09
CA PHE A 235 9.26 21.09 2.08
C PHE A 235 10.59 21.30 1.36
N ASP A 236 11.69 20.97 2.03
CA ASP A 236 13.04 21.10 1.44
C ASP A 236 13.36 19.90 0.55
N TRP A 237 13.02 20.02 -0.73
CA TRP A 237 13.26 18.98 -1.74
C TRP A 237 14.75 18.67 -1.94
N ASP A 238 15.64 19.64 -1.83
CA ASP A 238 17.08 19.40 -2.00
C ASP A 238 17.65 18.60 -0.83
N LEU A 239 17.21 18.92 0.39
CA LEU A 239 17.54 18.14 1.59
C LEU A 239 16.96 16.72 1.50
N TYR A 240 15.70 16.59 1.09
CA TYR A 240 15.06 15.29 0.92
C TYR A 240 15.84 14.40 -0.06
N LEU A 241 16.17 14.91 -1.24
CA LEU A 241 16.93 14.15 -2.23
C LEU A 241 18.32 13.78 -1.74
N SER A 242 19.05 14.72 -1.12
CA SER A 242 20.39 14.47 -0.64
C SER A 242 20.45 13.49 0.53
N ALA A 243 19.51 13.57 1.46
CA ALA A 243 19.44 12.68 2.63
C ALA A 243 19.12 11.23 2.25
N GLY A 244 18.29 11.01 1.22
CA GLY A 244 17.93 9.70 0.70
C GLY A 244 18.86 9.19 -0.41
N GLU A 245 19.96 9.91 -0.71
CA GLU A 245 20.89 9.59 -1.81
C GLU A 245 20.18 9.48 -3.18
N ILE A 246 19.11 10.24 -3.37
CA ILE A 246 18.31 10.27 -4.59
C ILE A 246 18.95 11.25 -5.57
N PRO A 247 19.25 10.84 -6.85
CA PRO A 247 19.84 11.75 -7.83
C PRO A 247 18.95 12.98 -8.07
N ALA A 248 19.54 14.17 -7.94
CA ALA A 248 18.78 15.44 -8.06
C ALA A 248 18.06 15.60 -9.42
N VAL A 249 18.57 14.94 -10.48
CA VAL A 249 17.98 14.96 -11.82
C VAL A 249 16.55 14.43 -11.88
N VAL A 250 16.11 13.62 -10.91
CA VAL A 250 14.74 13.07 -10.90
C VAL A 250 13.67 14.15 -10.80
N LEU A 251 14.00 15.33 -10.22
CA LEU A 251 13.09 16.47 -10.15
C LEU A 251 13.09 17.37 -11.37
N ASP A 252 13.98 17.17 -12.34
CA ASP A 252 14.00 18.02 -13.54
C ASP A 252 12.75 17.86 -14.39
N SER A 253 12.11 16.70 -14.27
CA SER A 253 10.80 16.45 -14.88
C SER A 253 10.08 15.35 -14.07
N VAL A 254 8.91 15.66 -13.53
CA VAL A 254 8.08 14.72 -12.74
C VAL A 254 6.63 14.82 -13.16
N ILE A 255 5.87 13.77 -12.92
CA ILE A 255 4.40 13.80 -13.03
C ILE A 255 3.81 13.86 -11.62
N VAL A 256 3.13 14.95 -11.31
CA VAL A 256 2.39 15.10 -10.07
C VAL A 256 0.95 14.68 -10.32
N GLN A 257 0.52 13.56 -9.72
CA GLN A 257 -0.79 13.00 -10.03
C GLN A 257 -1.94 13.81 -9.42
N GLN A 258 -1.79 14.28 -8.17
CA GLN A 258 -2.82 15.04 -7.46
C GLN A 258 -2.24 16.37 -6.94
N PRO A 259 -2.10 17.42 -7.79
CA PRO A 259 -1.46 18.68 -7.37
C PRO A 259 -2.08 19.31 -6.12
N SER A 260 -3.41 19.32 -6.01
CA SER A 260 -4.10 19.91 -4.84
C SER A 260 -3.85 19.16 -3.54
N PHE A 261 -3.51 17.87 -3.59
CA PHE A 261 -3.05 17.13 -2.41
C PHE A 261 -1.73 17.71 -1.90
N PHE A 262 -0.77 17.97 -2.79
CA PHE A 262 0.54 18.53 -2.42
C PHE A 262 0.42 19.96 -1.89
N GLU A 263 -0.51 20.77 -2.41
CA GLU A 263 -0.84 22.09 -1.85
C GLU A 263 -1.39 21.97 -0.43
N GLY A 264 -2.28 21.02 -0.19
CA GLY A 264 -2.82 20.71 1.14
C GLY A 264 -1.75 20.23 2.11
N LEU A 265 -0.92 19.29 1.67
CA LEU A 265 0.20 18.78 2.46
C LEU A 265 1.22 19.89 2.80
N ASN A 266 1.50 20.78 1.85
CA ASN A 266 2.33 21.96 2.09
C ASN A 266 1.76 22.84 3.21
N SER A 267 0.44 23.03 3.22
CA SER A 267 -0.23 23.82 4.27
C SER A 267 -0.14 23.17 5.65
N ILE A 268 -0.16 21.84 5.72
CA ILE A 268 0.04 21.08 6.97
C ILE A 268 1.48 21.25 7.44
N LEU A 269 2.47 21.07 6.57
CA LEU A 269 3.90 21.16 6.90
C LEU A 269 4.31 22.59 7.29
N ALA A 270 3.69 23.61 6.75
CA ALA A 270 3.96 25.00 7.12
C ALA A 270 3.58 25.34 8.57
N ASN A 271 2.81 24.47 9.23
CA ASN A 271 2.41 24.60 10.64
C ASN A 271 3.12 23.60 11.57
N PHE A 272 4.20 23.00 11.08
CA PHE A 272 5.01 22.04 11.85
C PHE A 272 5.70 22.68 13.07
#